data_8e12aac0965852544e25d34bbfeec43f
#
_entry.id   8e12aac0965852544e25d34bbfeec43f
#
_cell.length_a   1.000
_cell.length_b   1.000
_cell.length_c   1.000
_cell.angle_alpha   90.00
_cell.angle_beta   90.00
_cell.angle_gamma   90.00
#
_symmetry.space_group_name_H-M   'P 1'
#
loop_
_entity.id
_entity.type
_entity.pdbx_description
1 polymer ?
#
loop_
_entity_poly.entity_id
_entity_poly.type
_entity_poly.pdbx_seq_one_letter_code
_entity_poly.pdbx_strand_id
1 'polypeptide(L)' 'MQVKIHYRITQDRAGIPQDFSGARRFAVSEGQVIEDMARLELATDYQIPQSAVEICRIEH' A
#
# COMPACT_ATOMS: atom_id res chain seq x y z
N MET A 1 -1.33 -2.86 17.20
CA MET A 1 -2.52 -2.23 16.59
C MET A 1 -2.68 -2.72 15.17
N GLN A 2 -3.89 -3.04 14.78
CA GLN A 2 -4.19 -3.42 13.41
C GLN A 2 -5.00 -2.33 12.72
N VAL A 3 -4.68 -2.09 11.45
CA VAL A 3 -5.42 -1.13 10.64
C VAL A 3 -5.77 -1.78 9.31
N LYS A 4 -6.88 -1.36 8.72
CA LYS A 4 -7.25 -1.76 7.37
C LYS A 4 -6.94 -0.60 6.43
N ILE A 5 -6.17 -0.89 5.40
CA ILE A 5 -5.72 0.14 4.47
C ILE A 5 -6.32 -0.13 3.10
N HIS A 6 -7.02 0.86 2.57
CA HIS A 6 -7.53 0.86 1.21
C HIS A 6 -6.49 1.53 0.34
N TYR A 7 -6.09 0.85 -0.72
CA TYR A 7 -5.02 1.31 -1.59
C TYR A 7 -5.38 1.13 -3.05
N ARG A 8 -4.59 1.77 -3.89
CA ARG A 8 -4.71 1.68 -5.34
C ARG A 8 -3.32 1.51 -5.94
N ILE A 9 -3.21 0.58 -6.87
CA ILE A 9 -1.99 0.33 -7.62
C ILE A 9 -2.13 0.97 -9.00
N THR A 10 -1.20 1.85 -9.35
CA THR A 10 -1.32 2.66 -10.56
C THR A 10 -0.50 2.16 -11.73
N GLN A 11 0.39 1.20 -11.51
CA GLN A 11 1.14 0.55 -12.58
C GLN A 11 1.59 -0.84 -12.14
N ASP A 12 1.88 -1.71 -13.12
CA ASP A 12 2.39 -3.05 -12.85
C ASP A 12 3.92 -3.07 -12.79
N ARG A 13 4.50 -4.29 -12.67
CA ARG A 13 5.95 -4.47 -12.59
C ARG A 13 6.67 -3.96 -13.83
N ALA A 14 6.03 -4.01 -14.97
CA ALA A 14 6.59 -3.56 -16.23
C ALA A 14 6.43 -2.05 -16.44
N GLY A 15 5.78 -1.36 -15.50
CA GLY A 15 5.51 0.06 -15.61
C GLY A 15 4.29 0.39 -16.46
N ILE A 16 3.51 -0.62 -16.83
CA ILE A 16 2.29 -0.40 -17.61
C ILE A 16 1.19 0.15 -16.69
N PRO A 17 0.55 1.26 -17.07
CA PRO A 17 -0.51 1.84 -16.26
C PRO A 17 -1.63 0.85 -16.00
N GLN A 18 -2.10 0.81 -14.75
CA GLN A 18 -3.26 0.02 -14.37
C GLN A 18 -4.00 0.73 -13.24
N ASP A 19 -5.21 0.29 -13.00
CA ASP A 19 -6.07 0.83 -11.95
C ASP A 19 -6.63 -0.32 -11.14
N PHE A 20 -5.87 -0.75 -10.14
CA PHE A 20 -6.27 -1.84 -9.26
C PHE A 20 -6.46 -1.31 -7.85
N SER A 21 -7.65 -1.48 -7.31
CA SER A 21 -7.96 -1.09 -5.94
C SER A 21 -8.12 -2.33 -5.06
N GLY A 22 -7.61 -2.23 -3.85
CA GLY A 22 -7.71 -3.31 -2.89
C GLY A 22 -7.72 -2.80 -1.47
N ALA A 23 -7.86 -3.71 -0.53
CA ALA A 23 -7.79 -3.41 0.89
C ALA A 23 -7.06 -4.55 1.59
N ARG A 24 -6.24 -4.20 2.58
CA ARG A 24 -5.45 -5.17 3.33
C ARG A 24 -5.32 -4.71 4.77
N ARG A 25 -5.30 -5.67 5.69
CA ARG A 25 -5.03 -5.40 7.10
C ARG A 25 -3.53 -5.48 7.35
N PHE A 26 -3.04 -4.54 8.15
CA PHE A 26 -1.64 -4.48 8.54
C PHE A 26 -1.52 -4.45 10.05
N ALA A 27 -0.50 -5.12 10.57
CA ALA A 27 -0.10 -4.97 11.96
C ALA A 27 0.87 -3.79 12.04
N VAL A 28 0.57 -2.82 12.87
CA VAL A 28 1.38 -1.61 13.00
C VAL A 28 2.03 -1.59 14.38
N SER A 29 3.34 -1.43 14.39
CA SER A 29 4.12 -1.28 15.62
C SER A 29 4.15 0.18 16.05
N GLU A 30 4.33 0.40 17.34
CA GLU A 30 4.46 1.73 17.89
C GLU A 30 5.63 2.45 17.24
N GLY A 31 5.44 3.70 16.88
CA GLY A 31 6.47 4.51 16.25
C GLY A 31 6.54 4.41 14.74
N GLN A 32 5.79 3.51 14.11
CA GLN A 32 5.74 3.42 12.66
C GLN A 32 4.80 4.45 12.06
N VAL A 33 5.20 5.02 10.93
CA VAL A 33 4.32 5.85 10.12
C VAL A 33 3.50 4.88 9.25
N ILE A 34 2.20 4.84 9.46
CA ILE A 34 1.31 3.84 8.85
C ILE A 34 1.40 3.87 7.32
N GLU A 35 1.33 5.06 6.72
CA GLU A 35 1.36 5.19 5.27
C GLU A 35 2.68 4.71 4.68
N ASP A 36 3.79 5.04 5.30
CA ASP A 36 5.12 4.65 4.82
C ASP A 36 5.29 3.14 4.89
N MET A 37 4.89 2.54 6.00
CA MET A 37 4.98 1.10 6.21
C MET A 37 4.11 0.36 5.19
N ALA A 38 2.87 0.80 5.00
CA ALA A 38 1.95 0.16 4.06
C ALA A 38 2.45 0.28 2.63
N ARG A 39 2.94 1.44 2.24
CA ARG A 39 3.47 1.66 0.90
C ARG A 39 4.67 0.77 0.62
N LEU A 40 5.56 0.64 1.59
CA LEU A 40 6.73 -0.22 1.46
C LEU A 40 6.34 -1.70 1.31
N GLU A 41 5.44 -2.20 2.17
CA GLU A 41 5.00 -3.58 2.10
C GLU A 41 4.28 -3.89 0.79
N LEU A 42 3.38 -3.02 0.37
CA LEU A 42 2.64 -3.21 -0.86
C LEU A 42 3.56 -3.16 -2.09
N ALA A 43 4.49 -2.22 -2.11
CA ALA A 43 5.46 -2.12 -3.20
C ALA A 43 6.32 -3.37 -3.29
N THR A 44 6.73 -3.92 -2.16
CA THR A 44 7.53 -5.14 -2.12
C THR A 44 6.73 -6.35 -2.60
N ASP A 45 5.50 -6.50 -2.14
CA ASP A 45 4.66 -7.64 -2.49
C ASP A 45 4.29 -7.64 -3.98
N TYR A 46 3.97 -6.48 -4.52
CA TYR A 46 3.61 -6.35 -5.93
C TYR A 46 4.82 -6.16 -6.84
N GLN A 47 6.01 -5.98 -6.28
CA GLN A 47 7.25 -5.74 -7.02
C GLN A 47 7.15 -4.51 -7.92
N ILE A 48 6.69 -3.41 -7.35
CA ILE A 48 6.50 -2.13 -8.02
C ILE A 48 7.18 -1.03 -7.22
N PRO A 49 7.46 0.13 -7.82
CA PRO A 49 8.00 1.25 -7.04
C PRO A 49 6.95 1.77 -6.05
N GLN A 50 7.42 2.35 -4.95
CA GLN A 50 6.52 2.90 -3.94
C GLN A 50 5.61 3.99 -4.51
N SER A 51 6.09 4.73 -5.50
CA SER A 51 5.30 5.76 -6.17
C SER A 51 4.08 5.23 -6.92
N ALA A 52 4.05 3.92 -7.19
CA ALA A 52 2.90 3.28 -7.83
C ALA A 52 1.80 2.87 -6.84
N VAL A 53 2.04 3.07 -5.55
CA VAL A 53 1.08 2.74 -4.49
C VAL A 53 0.46 4.02 -3.96
N GLU A 54 -0.86 4.13 -4.07
CA GLU A 54 -1.61 5.22 -3.47
C GLU A 54 -2.36 4.70 -2.25
N ILE A 55 -2.22 5.39 -1.13
CA ILE A 55 -2.99 5.08 0.08
C ILE A 55 -4.25 5.94 0.04
N CYS A 56 -5.40 5.29 -0.10
CA CYS A 56 -6.67 6.01 -0.28
C CYS A 56 -7.36 6.29 1.04
N ARG A 57 -7.34 5.31 1.97
CA ARG A 57 -8.06 5.44 3.23
C ARG A 57 -7.47 4.48 4.26
N ILE A 58 -7.44 4.92 5.50
CA ILE A 58 -6.98 4.10 6.62
C ILE A 58 -8.13 3.96 7.61
N GLU A 59 -8.50 2.72 7.91
CA GLU A 59 -9.51 2.41 8.92
C GLU A 59 -8.82 1.83 10.16
N HIS A 60 -9.00 2.50 11.27
CA HIS A 60 -8.43 2.11 12.54
C HIS A 60 -9.27 1.09 13.30
#